data_a20e020a8ef42c91bb0e980f44bcd7e4
#
_entry.id   a20e020a8ef42c91bb0e980f44bcd7e4
#
_cell.length_a   1.000
_cell.length_b   1.000
_cell.length_c   1.000
_cell.angle_alpha   90.00
_cell.angle_beta   90.00
_cell.angle_gamma   90.00
#
_symmetry.space_group_name_H-M   'P 1'
#
loop_
_entity.id
_entity.type
_entity.pdbx_description
1 polymer ?
#
loop_
_entity_poly.entity_id
_entity_poly.type
_entity_poly.pdbx_seq_one_letter_code
_entity_poly.pdbx_strand_id
1 'polypeptide(L)'
;MPALSTAVASGRKKRGEGHTRREEILQAAKELFLEEGYDATTIRRIADRVGVSAPALYLYFHDKEAMMLALCDQTFGRLIERITDIENTVSDPLERVRHFGDAYARFGLEHPDEYRLVFIGNNIPESVRKVGHRMPIDDPTRPGVGGALVFSRLVTMLSQLEASGVKLNYPTDTCAELCWMGIHGVVAAMIMKPEFPWSNREMLIKGMQDIMIRGILK
;
A
#
# COMPACT_ATOMS: atom_id res chain seq x y z
N MET A 1 -48.91 3.35 -36.14
CA MET A 1 -48.48 3.55 -34.76
C MET A 1 -46.97 3.51 -34.75
N PRO A 2 -46.19 4.63 -34.59
CA PRO A 2 -44.74 4.62 -34.57
C PRO A 2 -44.27 4.36 -33.12
N ALA A 3 -43.27 3.49 -33.01
CA ALA A 3 -42.60 3.14 -31.76
C ALA A 3 -41.75 4.31 -31.25
N LEU A 4 -41.95 4.67 -29.99
CA LEU A 4 -41.17 5.68 -29.25
C LEU A 4 -39.81 5.12 -28.91
N SER A 5 -38.76 5.68 -29.53
CA SER A 5 -37.36 5.51 -29.16
C SER A 5 -37.10 6.36 -27.91
N THR A 6 -36.90 5.69 -26.78
CA THR A 6 -36.40 6.34 -25.56
C THR A 6 -34.89 6.52 -25.68
N ALA A 7 -34.47 7.71 -26.08
CA ALA A 7 -33.09 8.16 -25.96
C ALA A 7 -32.72 8.32 -24.48
N VAL A 8 -31.81 7.50 -23.97
CA VAL A 8 -31.20 7.67 -22.66
C VAL A 8 -30.32 8.92 -22.71
N ALA A 9 -30.78 9.98 -22.05
CA ALA A 9 -30.06 11.24 -21.92
C ALA A 9 -28.78 11.00 -21.07
N SER A 10 -27.61 11.11 -21.69
CA SER A 10 -26.32 11.23 -21.04
C SER A 10 -26.29 12.52 -20.22
N GLY A 11 -26.59 12.43 -18.94
CA GLY A 11 -26.56 13.56 -18.01
C GLY A 11 -25.13 14.06 -17.79
N ARG A 12 -24.83 15.25 -18.26
CA ARG A 12 -23.59 16.00 -18.00
C ARG A 12 -23.53 16.34 -16.49
N LYS A 13 -22.70 15.60 -15.72
CA LYS A 13 -22.55 15.75 -14.28
C LYS A 13 -21.98 17.14 -13.87
N LYS A 14 -22.37 17.66 -12.69
CA LYS A 14 -22.04 19.00 -12.17
C LYS A 14 -20.56 19.11 -11.73
N ARG A 15 -20.05 20.35 -11.71
CA ARG A 15 -18.70 20.73 -11.23
C ARG A 15 -18.55 20.29 -9.75
N GLY A 16 -17.64 19.34 -9.46
CA GLY A 16 -17.44 18.68 -8.15
C GLY A 16 -17.41 17.15 -8.22
N GLU A 17 -17.95 16.56 -9.28
CA GLU A 17 -18.06 15.09 -9.46
C GLU A 17 -16.80 14.44 -10.07
N GLY A 18 -15.77 15.23 -10.41
CA GLY A 18 -14.52 14.70 -10.99
C GLY A 18 -13.71 13.86 -10.02
N HIS A 19 -13.65 14.24 -8.73
CA HIS A 19 -12.97 13.49 -7.68
C HIS A 19 -13.68 12.15 -7.43
N THR A 20 -15.01 12.17 -7.25
CA THR A 20 -15.83 10.98 -7.06
C THR A 20 -15.68 10.01 -8.24
N ARG A 21 -15.65 10.52 -9.49
CA ARG A 21 -15.49 9.67 -10.67
C ARG A 21 -14.09 9.04 -10.75
N ARG A 22 -13.06 9.78 -10.38
CA ARG A 22 -11.69 9.25 -10.32
C ARG A 22 -11.58 8.11 -9.31
N GLU A 23 -12.25 8.23 -8.16
CA GLU A 23 -12.30 7.19 -7.14
C GLU A 23 -13.11 5.95 -7.59
N GLU A 24 -14.25 6.15 -8.26
CA GLU A 24 -15.03 5.06 -8.85
C GLU A 24 -14.20 4.25 -9.86
N ILE A 25 -13.41 4.93 -10.70
CA ILE A 25 -12.50 4.29 -11.66
C ILE A 25 -11.42 3.49 -10.93
N LEU A 26 -10.79 4.06 -9.91
CA LEU A 26 -9.76 3.37 -9.13
C LEU A 26 -10.32 2.16 -8.39
N GLN A 27 -11.51 2.27 -7.83
CA GLN A 27 -12.17 1.15 -7.16
C GLN A 27 -12.46 0.00 -8.14
N ALA A 28 -13.02 0.30 -9.31
CA ALA A 28 -13.27 -0.70 -10.36
C ALA A 28 -11.96 -1.32 -10.88
N ALA A 29 -10.91 -0.53 -11.02
CA ALA A 29 -9.59 -1.03 -11.41
C ALA A 29 -9.01 -1.98 -10.35
N LYS A 30 -9.10 -1.62 -9.06
CA LYS A 30 -8.67 -2.46 -7.94
C LYS A 30 -9.38 -3.81 -7.94
N GLU A 31 -10.71 -3.80 -8.07
CA GLU A 31 -11.52 -5.03 -8.12
C GLU A 31 -11.10 -5.93 -9.26
N LEU A 32 -10.98 -5.39 -10.47
CA LEU A 32 -10.57 -6.17 -11.64
C LEU A 32 -9.12 -6.69 -11.54
N PHE A 33 -8.20 -5.90 -11.00
CA PHE A 33 -6.83 -6.36 -10.77
C PHE A 33 -6.75 -7.52 -9.77
N LEU A 34 -7.63 -7.54 -8.77
CA LEU A 34 -7.72 -8.63 -7.79
C LEU A 34 -8.44 -9.86 -8.35
N GLU A 35 -9.53 -9.67 -9.12
CA GLU A 35 -10.34 -10.73 -9.70
C GLU A 35 -9.63 -11.47 -10.83
N GLU A 36 -8.99 -10.74 -11.74
CA GLU A 36 -8.49 -11.25 -13.02
C GLU A 36 -6.97 -11.14 -13.18
N GLY A 37 -6.34 -10.36 -12.31
CA GLY A 37 -4.94 -9.97 -12.41
C GLY A 37 -4.71 -8.73 -13.26
N TYR A 38 -3.58 -8.08 -13.02
CA TYR A 38 -3.21 -6.83 -13.70
C TYR A 38 -3.12 -7.02 -15.22
N ASP A 39 -2.47 -8.08 -15.71
CA ASP A 39 -2.21 -8.27 -17.14
C ASP A 39 -3.49 -8.52 -17.95
N ALA A 40 -4.43 -9.32 -17.39
CA ALA A 40 -5.70 -9.64 -18.05
C ALA A 40 -6.68 -8.47 -18.07
N THR A 41 -6.56 -7.52 -17.11
CA THR A 41 -7.43 -6.35 -17.02
C THR A 41 -7.10 -5.34 -18.12
N THR A 42 -8.14 -4.86 -18.82
CA THR A 42 -8.01 -3.85 -19.87
C THR A 42 -8.73 -2.55 -19.50
N ILE A 43 -8.27 -1.42 -20.05
CA ILE A 43 -8.93 -0.11 -19.88
C ILE A 43 -10.41 -0.18 -20.27
N ARG A 44 -10.75 -0.94 -21.33
CA ARG A 44 -12.14 -1.10 -21.77
C ARG A 44 -12.98 -1.81 -20.71
N ARG A 45 -12.47 -2.87 -20.08
CA ARG A 45 -13.19 -3.56 -19.00
C ARG A 45 -13.43 -2.67 -17.80
N ILE A 46 -12.43 -1.85 -17.42
CA ILE A 46 -12.59 -0.87 -16.33
C ILE A 46 -13.66 0.17 -16.71
N ALA A 47 -13.62 0.68 -17.93
CA ALA A 47 -14.62 1.65 -18.43
C ALA A 47 -16.03 1.06 -18.43
N ASP A 48 -16.18 -0.19 -18.90
CA ASP A 48 -17.46 -0.90 -18.91
C ASP A 48 -17.98 -1.15 -17.48
N ARG A 49 -17.11 -1.49 -16.51
CA ARG A 49 -17.45 -1.69 -15.09
C ARG A 49 -17.97 -0.41 -14.43
N VAL A 50 -17.40 0.75 -14.79
CA VAL A 50 -17.79 2.08 -14.26
C VAL A 50 -18.98 2.68 -15.03
N GLY A 51 -19.32 2.14 -16.19
CA GLY A 51 -20.39 2.66 -17.04
C GLY A 51 -19.98 3.95 -17.80
N VAL A 52 -18.71 4.05 -18.20
CA VAL A 52 -18.20 5.17 -19.01
C VAL A 52 -17.60 4.66 -20.31
N SER A 53 -17.41 5.55 -21.29
CA SER A 53 -16.66 5.19 -22.49
C SER A 53 -15.16 5.14 -22.22
N ALA A 54 -14.41 4.27 -22.91
CA ALA A 54 -12.96 4.24 -22.79
C ALA A 54 -12.28 5.60 -23.05
N PRO A 55 -12.70 6.42 -24.06
CA PRO A 55 -12.20 7.80 -24.20
C PRO A 55 -12.45 8.69 -22.99
N ALA A 56 -13.59 8.55 -22.29
CA ALA A 56 -13.88 9.31 -21.09
C ALA A 56 -12.98 8.91 -19.91
N LEU A 57 -12.55 7.65 -19.84
CA LEU A 57 -11.65 7.16 -18.81
C LEU A 57 -10.25 7.77 -18.96
N TYR A 58 -9.76 7.95 -20.20
CA TYR A 58 -8.47 8.59 -20.48
C TYR A 58 -8.37 10.06 -20.01
N LEU A 59 -9.50 10.72 -19.71
CA LEU A 59 -9.50 12.04 -19.07
C LEU A 59 -9.01 12.01 -17.62
N TYR A 60 -9.06 10.85 -16.97
CA TYR A 60 -8.66 10.65 -15.57
C TYR A 60 -7.33 9.92 -15.42
N PHE A 61 -7.07 8.95 -16.27
CA PHE A 61 -5.85 8.13 -16.24
C PHE A 61 -5.39 7.85 -17.66
N HIS A 62 -4.12 8.15 -17.95
CA HIS A 62 -3.58 7.99 -19.30
C HIS A 62 -3.35 6.52 -19.68
N ASP A 63 -3.17 5.64 -18.68
CA ASP A 63 -3.04 4.19 -18.88
C ASP A 63 -3.38 3.40 -17.61
N LYS A 64 -3.28 2.09 -17.71
CA LYS A 64 -3.52 1.14 -16.62
C LYS A 64 -2.46 1.22 -15.51
N GLU A 65 -1.24 1.58 -15.88
CA GLU A 65 -0.12 1.72 -14.95
C GLU A 65 -0.32 2.93 -14.03
N ALA A 66 -0.81 4.05 -14.56
CA ALA A 66 -1.15 5.23 -13.75
C ALA A 66 -2.25 4.92 -12.72
N MET A 67 -3.18 4.01 -13.02
CA MET A 67 -4.17 3.55 -12.04
C MET A 67 -3.51 2.71 -10.94
N MET A 68 -2.61 1.79 -11.31
CA MET A 68 -1.89 0.97 -10.35
C MET A 68 -1.02 1.83 -9.41
N LEU A 69 -0.27 2.79 -9.96
CA LEU A 69 0.52 3.74 -9.17
C LEU A 69 -0.37 4.53 -8.19
N ALA A 70 -1.52 5.04 -8.67
CA ALA A 70 -2.45 5.76 -7.81
C ALA A 70 -3.04 4.87 -6.70
N LEU A 71 -3.30 3.59 -6.95
CA LEU A 71 -3.73 2.63 -5.93
C LEU A 71 -2.63 2.38 -4.90
N CYS A 72 -1.38 2.24 -5.34
CA CYS A 72 -0.22 2.12 -4.45
C CYS A 72 -0.08 3.37 -3.56
N ASP A 73 -0.18 4.56 -4.14
CA ASP A 73 -0.06 5.82 -3.41
C ASP A 73 -1.17 6.00 -2.36
N GLN A 74 -2.41 5.65 -2.70
CA GLN A 74 -3.51 5.65 -1.72
C GLN A 74 -3.25 4.67 -0.57
N THR A 75 -2.74 3.49 -0.92
CA THR A 75 -2.45 2.43 0.04
C THR A 75 -1.35 2.86 1.01
N PHE A 76 -0.21 3.30 0.49
CA PHE A 76 0.90 3.76 1.33
C PHE A 76 0.61 5.08 2.04
N GLY A 77 -0.19 5.98 1.46
CA GLY A 77 -0.57 7.25 2.08
C GLY A 77 -1.16 7.06 3.48
N ARG A 78 -2.10 6.12 3.64
CA ARG A 78 -2.70 5.78 4.94
C ARG A 78 -1.67 5.27 5.96
N LEU A 79 -0.71 4.47 5.50
CA LEU A 79 0.35 3.98 6.38
C LEU A 79 1.32 5.11 6.77
N ILE A 80 1.66 5.99 5.82
CA ILE A 80 2.51 7.16 6.07
C ILE A 80 1.86 8.11 7.09
N GLU A 81 0.56 8.35 7.02
CA GLU A 81 -0.17 9.14 8.01
C GLU A 81 -0.02 8.55 9.41
N ARG A 82 -0.27 7.24 9.59
CA ARG A 82 -0.07 6.56 10.88
C ARG A 82 1.36 6.64 11.40
N ILE A 83 2.35 6.48 10.51
CA ILE A 83 3.77 6.61 10.88
C ILE A 83 4.09 8.04 11.32
N THR A 84 3.54 9.05 10.63
CA THR A 84 3.71 10.46 11.01
C THR A 84 3.14 10.75 12.40
N ASP A 85 1.99 10.18 12.73
CA ASP A 85 1.41 10.31 14.08
C ASP A 85 2.31 9.67 15.14
N ILE A 86 2.91 8.51 14.86
CA ILE A 86 3.87 7.87 15.77
C ILE A 86 5.10 8.76 15.97
N GLU A 87 5.67 9.31 14.90
CA GLU A 87 6.83 10.22 14.97
C GLU A 87 6.55 11.46 15.83
N ASN A 88 5.32 11.98 15.78
CA ASN A 88 4.91 13.18 16.51
C ASN A 88 4.53 12.91 17.98
N THR A 89 4.08 11.70 18.31
CA THR A 89 3.48 11.42 19.64
C THR A 89 4.33 10.52 20.53
N VAL A 90 5.17 9.65 19.94
CA VAL A 90 6.01 8.72 20.71
C VAL A 90 7.42 9.28 20.81
N SER A 91 7.89 9.58 22.02
CA SER A 91 9.21 10.16 22.27
C SER A 91 10.35 9.13 22.33
N ASP A 92 10.07 7.93 22.88
CA ASP A 92 11.06 6.85 23.01
C ASP A 92 11.40 6.24 21.64
N PRO A 93 12.69 6.22 21.23
CA PRO A 93 13.08 5.70 19.91
C PRO A 93 12.79 4.21 19.73
N LEU A 94 12.91 3.39 20.77
CA LEU A 94 12.62 1.95 20.69
C LEU A 94 11.13 1.71 20.55
N GLU A 95 10.32 2.44 21.30
CA GLU A 95 8.85 2.36 21.18
C GLU A 95 8.37 2.87 19.82
N ARG A 96 9.04 3.85 19.20
CA ARG A 96 8.74 4.23 17.79
C ARG A 96 8.88 3.04 16.82
N VAL A 97 9.97 2.26 16.94
CA VAL A 97 10.17 1.07 16.11
C VAL A 97 9.10 0.01 16.37
N ARG A 98 8.69 -0.19 17.63
CA ARG A 98 7.59 -1.11 17.98
C ARG A 98 6.26 -0.65 17.39
N HIS A 99 5.92 0.62 17.58
CA HIS A 99 4.67 1.19 17.05
C HIS A 99 4.64 1.20 15.52
N PHE A 100 5.80 1.38 14.85
CA PHE A 100 5.89 1.22 13.40
C PHE A 100 5.48 -0.20 12.97
N GLY A 101 6.01 -1.24 13.63
CA GLY A 101 5.65 -2.63 13.36
C GLY A 101 4.16 -2.91 13.59
N ASP A 102 3.57 -2.37 14.67
CA ASP A 102 2.13 -2.47 14.95
C ASP A 102 1.30 -1.76 13.87
N ALA A 103 1.68 -0.55 13.47
CA ALA A 103 1.00 0.20 12.43
C ALA A 103 1.03 -0.54 11.08
N TYR A 104 2.20 -1.11 10.72
CA TYR A 104 2.36 -1.91 9.52
C TYR A 104 1.49 -3.17 9.54
N ALA A 105 1.49 -3.91 10.66
CA ALA A 105 0.70 -5.12 10.80
C ALA A 105 -0.81 -4.84 10.74
N ARG A 106 -1.28 -3.83 11.47
CA ARG A 106 -2.69 -3.41 11.44
C ARG A 106 -3.10 -2.96 10.05
N PHE A 107 -2.29 -2.14 9.39
CA PHE A 107 -2.53 -1.70 8.02
C PHE A 107 -2.77 -2.88 7.08
N GLY A 108 -1.89 -3.89 7.08
CA GLY A 108 -2.04 -5.06 6.22
C GLY A 108 -3.27 -5.91 6.53
N LEU A 109 -3.60 -6.11 7.81
CA LEU A 109 -4.73 -6.93 8.24
C LEU A 109 -6.09 -6.21 8.09
N GLU A 110 -6.14 -4.88 8.19
CA GLU A 110 -7.33 -4.06 7.96
C GLU A 110 -7.60 -3.87 6.46
N HIS A 111 -6.58 -3.93 5.62
CA HIS A 111 -6.65 -3.71 4.17
C HIS A 111 -6.01 -4.87 3.37
N PRO A 112 -6.50 -6.12 3.53
CA PRO A 112 -5.87 -7.29 2.95
C PRO A 112 -5.83 -7.28 1.42
N ASP A 113 -6.83 -6.68 0.76
CA ASP A 113 -6.90 -6.61 -0.69
C ASP A 113 -5.87 -5.64 -1.27
N GLU A 114 -5.74 -4.46 -0.66
CA GLU A 114 -4.69 -3.50 -1.00
C GLU A 114 -3.30 -4.10 -0.75
N TYR A 115 -3.14 -4.81 0.36
CA TYR A 115 -1.89 -5.49 0.69
C TYR A 115 -1.53 -6.56 -0.34
N ARG A 116 -2.52 -7.39 -0.75
CA ARG A 116 -2.33 -8.38 -1.83
C ARG A 116 -1.92 -7.72 -3.13
N LEU A 117 -2.59 -6.62 -3.48
CA LEU A 117 -2.33 -5.90 -4.72
C LEU A 117 -0.90 -5.37 -4.78
N VAL A 118 -0.41 -4.78 -3.68
CA VAL A 118 0.88 -4.07 -3.63
C VAL A 118 2.05 -5.01 -3.36
N PHE A 119 1.87 -6.05 -2.54
CA PHE A 119 2.98 -6.87 -2.04
C PHE A 119 2.96 -8.33 -2.50
N ILE A 120 1.81 -8.89 -2.84
CA ILE A 120 1.67 -10.35 -3.08
C ILE A 120 1.34 -10.64 -4.55
N GLY A 121 0.78 -9.68 -5.28
CA GLY A 121 0.40 -9.84 -6.69
C GLY A 121 1.59 -10.18 -7.59
N ASN A 122 1.49 -11.26 -8.36
CA ASN A 122 2.56 -11.73 -9.25
C ASN A 122 2.79 -10.83 -10.49
N ASN A 123 1.85 -9.93 -10.79
CA ASN A 123 1.79 -9.18 -12.05
C ASN A 123 1.76 -7.66 -11.80
N ILE A 124 2.53 -7.18 -10.84
CA ILE A 124 2.73 -5.74 -10.64
C ILE A 124 3.68 -5.25 -11.75
N PRO A 125 3.35 -4.15 -12.46
CA PRO A 125 4.24 -3.56 -13.45
C PRO A 125 5.67 -3.37 -12.93
N GLU A 126 6.66 -3.63 -13.78
CA GLU A 126 8.06 -3.54 -13.38
C GLU A 126 8.42 -2.13 -12.89
N SER A 127 7.81 -1.09 -13.45
CA SER A 127 7.92 0.30 -13.01
C SER A 127 7.45 0.52 -11.57
N VAL A 128 6.31 -0.09 -11.19
CA VAL A 128 5.80 -0.07 -9.81
C VAL A 128 6.72 -0.88 -8.88
N ARG A 129 7.20 -2.04 -9.35
CA ARG A 129 8.09 -2.92 -8.59
C ARG A 129 9.50 -2.33 -8.43
N LYS A 130 9.99 -1.56 -9.43
CA LYS A 130 11.29 -0.87 -9.38
C LYS A 130 11.34 0.29 -8.39
N VAL A 131 10.20 0.82 -7.96
CA VAL A 131 10.12 1.79 -6.87
C VAL A 131 10.31 1.04 -5.54
N GLY A 132 11.44 0.34 -5.45
CA GLY A 132 11.80 -0.47 -4.28
C GLY A 132 12.45 0.37 -3.20
N HIS A 133 12.66 -0.26 -2.06
CA HIS A 133 13.09 0.31 -0.78
C HIS A 133 14.43 1.10 -0.80
N ARG A 134 15.24 0.96 -1.84
CA ARG A 134 16.57 1.57 -1.95
C ARG A 134 16.69 2.63 -3.05
N MET A 135 15.58 3.04 -3.68
CA MET A 135 15.67 4.14 -4.63
C MET A 135 15.86 5.46 -3.90
N PRO A 136 16.78 6.33 -4.39
CA PRO A 136 16.84 7.69 -3.89
C PRO A 136 15.49 8.37 -4.05
N ILE A 137 14.98 8.94 -2.95
CA ILE A 137 13.72 9.71 -2.96
C ILE A 137 14.12 11.14 -3.24
N ASP A 138 14.38 11.44 -4.49
CA ASP A 138 14.66 12.77 -5.03
C ASP A 138 13.40 13.64 -5.09
N ASP A 139 12.25 13.02 -5.24
CA ASP A 139 10.92 13.67 -5.20
C ASP A 139 9.93 12.79 -4.43
N PRO A 140 9.58 13.16 -3.18
CA PRO A 140 8.63 12.41 -2.36
C PRO A 140 7.18 12.49 -2.87
N THR A 141 6.89 13.37 -3.82
CA THR A 141 5.55 13.52 -4.43
C THR A 141 5.40 12.71 -5.71
N ARG A 142 6.48 12.11 -6.21
CA ARG A 142 6.45 11.26 -7.40
C ARG A 142 5.54 10.06 -7.17
N PRO A 143 4.62 9.73 -8.13
CA PRO A 143 3.76 8.57 -8.02
C PRO A 143 4.56 7.27 -7.80
N GLY A 144 4.06 6.42 -6.90
CA GLY A 144 4.63 5.11 -6.62
C GLY A 144 5.77 5.06 -5.60
N VAL A 145 6.26 6.20 -5.08
CA VAL A 145 7.35 6.21 -4.07
C VAL A 145 6.92 5.83 -2.66
N GLY A 146 5.63 5.65 -2.39
CA GLY A 146 5.08 5.44 -1.06
C GLY A 146 5.76 4.30 -0.29
N GLY A 147 6.05 3.17 -0.95
CA GLY A 147 6.75 2.06 -0.32
C GLY A 147 8.19 2.40 0.11
N ALA A 148 8.93 3.13 -0.74
CA ALA A 148 10.27 3.61 -0.42
C ALA A 148 10.25 4.62 0.75
N LEU A 149 9.25 5.52 0.77
CA LEU A 149 9.04 6.45 1.88
C LEU A 149 8.78 5.73 3.21
N VAL A 150 7.90 4.73 3.23
CA VAL A 150 7.63 3.93 4.43
C VAL A 150 8.92 3.26 4.92
N PHE A 151 9.69 2.63 4.03
CA PHE A 151 10.92 1.97 4.42
C PHE A 151 11.99 2.96 4.92
N SER A 152 12.15 4.11 4.27
CA SER A 152 13.10 5.14 4.70
C SER A 152 12.79 5.70 6.10
N ARG A 153 11.51 5.77 6.47
CA ARG A 153 11.11 6.16 7.82
C ARG A 153 11.54 5.14 8.87
N LEU A 154 11.44 3.84 8.58
CA LEU A 154 11.95 2.79 9.47
C LEU A 154 13.48 2.92 9.64
N VAL A 155 14.23 3.14 8.55
CA VAL A 155 15.68 3.38 8.61
C VAL A 155 15.99 4.59 9.49
N THR A 156 15.25 5.68 9.32
CA THR A 156 15.41 6.90 10.13
C THR A 156 15.14 6.64 11.62
N MET A 157 14.07 5.89 11.96
CA MET A 157 13.77 5.53 13.36
C MET A 157 14.87 4.69 14.00
N LEU A 158 15.44 3.73 13.25
CA LEU A 158 16.56 2.91 13.73
C LEU A 158 17.85 3.73 13.88
N SER A 159 18.10 4.68 12.97
CA SER A 159 19.24 5.63 13.12
C SER A 159 19.09 6.50 14.35
N GLN A 160 17.88 6.96 14.68
CA GLN A 160 17.58 7.70 15.90
C GLN A 160 17.76 6.84 17.16
N LEU A 161 17.41 5.55 17.08
CA LEU A 161 17.67 4.59 18.15
C LEU A 161 19.16 4.41 18.40
N GLU A 162 19.99 4.27 17.35
CA GLU A 162 21.45 4.24 17.51
C GLU A 162 22.00 5.54 18.12
N ALA A 163 21.50 6.70 17.65
CA ALA A 163 21.92 8.01 18.16
C ALA A 163 21.56 8.21 19.65
N SER A 164 20.55 7.50 20.18
CA SER A 164 20.20 7.49 21.61
C SER A 164 21.14 6.64 22.47
N GLY A 165 22.16 6.00 21.89
CA GLY A 165 23.18 5.20 22.59
C GLY A 165 22.92 3.68 22.55
N VAL A 166 21.86 3.23 21.91
CA VAL A 166 21.57 1.80 21.72
C VAL A 166 22.48 1.24 20.61
N LYS A 167 23.11 0.09 20.87
CA LYS A 167 23.97 -0.56 19.89
C LYS A 167 23.19 -1.60 19.10
N LEU A 168 23.31 -1.54 17.79
CA LEU A 168 22.75 -2.51 16.86
C LEU A 168 23.76 -3.65 16.58
N ASN A 169 23.25 -4.87 16.32
CA ASN A 169 24.05 -6.04 15.94
C ASN A 169 24.50 -5.99 14.47
N TYR A 170 23.78 -5.26 13.63
CA TYR A 170 24.00 -5.15 12.18
C TYR A 170 23.94 -3.68 11.75
N PRO A 171 24.40 -3.34 10.53
CA PRO A 171 24.18 -2.01 9.97
C PRO A 171 22.68 -1.64 9.99
N THR A 172 22.38 -0.35 10.19
CA THR A 172 21.00 0.17 10.34
C THR A 172 20.08 -0.29 9.22
N ASP A 173 20.53 -0.24 7.95
CA ASP A 173 19.74 -0.72 6.80
C ASP A 173 19.40 -2.21 6.91
N THR A 174 20.37 -3.03 7.34
CA THR A 174 20.15 -4.46 7.54
C THR A 174 19.15 -4.72 8.68
N CYS A 175 19.22 -3.94 9.78
CA CYS A 175 18.23 -4.01 10.86
C CYS A 175 16.84 -3.63 10.35
N ALA A 176 16.72 -2.62 9.50
CA ALA A 176 15.45 -2.22 8.90
C ALA A 176 14.88 -3.32 7.99
N GLU A 177 15.72 -3.95 7.16
CA GLU A 177 15.32 -5.07 6.31
C GLU A 177 14.82 -6.25 7.14
N LEU A 178 15.54 -6.63 8.21
CA LEU A 178 15.14 -7.72 9.10
C LEU A 178 13.80 -7.43 9.79
N CYS A 179 13.63 -6.21 10.33
CA CYS A 179 12.38 -5.79 10.95
C CYS A 179 11.21 -5.82 9.95
N TRP A 180 11.43 -5.27 8.75
CA TRP A 180 10.40 -5.28 7.71
C TRP A 180 10.07 -6.69 7.25
N MET A 181 11.05 -7.53 6.92
CA MET A 181 10.83 -8.91 6.47
C MET A 181 10.08 -9.74 7.50
N GLY A 182 10.41 -9.60 8.79
CA GLY A 182 9.76 -10.34 9.85
C GLY A 182 8.27 -10.00 9.98
N ILE A 183 7.94 -8.71 10.10
CA ILE A 183 6.55 -8.30 10.25
C ILE A 183 5.75 -8.50 8.95
N HIS A 184 6.36 -8.25 7.79
CA HIS A 184 5.78 -8.54 6.48
C HIS A 184 5.45 -10.03 6.33
N GLY A 185 6.36 -10.92 6.71
CA GLY A 185 6.15 -12.37 6.66
C GLY A 185 4.95 -12.83 7.47
N VAL A 186 4.78 -12.32 8.71
CA VAL A 186 3.62 -12.62 9.56
C VAL A 186 2.32 -12.16 8.90
N VAL A 187 2.29 -10.90 8.44
CA VAL A 187 1.09 -10.31 7.81
C VAL A 187 0.75 -11.04 6.51
N ALA A 188 1.73 -11.26 5.64
CA ALA A 188 1.53 -11.97 4.38
C ALA A 188 1.01 -13.40 4.60
N ALA A 189 1.58 -14.14 5.57
CA ALA A 189 1.12 -15.48 5.89
C ALA A 189 -0.35 -15.49 6.33
N MET A 190 -0.76 -14.55 7.20
CA MET A 190 -2.15 -14.44 7.67
C MET A 190 -3.12 -14.07 6.55
N ILE A 191 -2.71 -13.21 5.62
CA ILE A 191 -3.53 -12.80 4.47
C ILE A 191 -3.64 -13.91 3.43
N MET A 192 -2.54 -14.62 3.16
CA MET A 192 -2.51 -15.70 2.16
C MET A 192 -3.17 -17.00 2.64
N LYS A 193 -3.23 -17.21 3.94
CA LYS A 193 -3.78 -18.42 4.56
C LYS A 193 -4.83 -18.06 5.63
N PRO A 194 -5.95 -17.40 5.24
CA PRO A 194 -6.97 -16.95 6.21
C PRO A 194 -7.62 -18.11 6.97
N GLU A 195 -7.75 -19.28 6.33
CA GLU A 195 -8.35 -20.50 6.91
C GLU A 195 -7.38 -21.32 7.77
N PHE A 196 -6.10 -20.96 7.82
CA PHE A 196 -5.16 -21.65 8.69
C PHE A 196 -5.53 -21.36 10.16
N PRO A 197 -5.57 -22.38 11.04
CA PRO A 197 -5.95 -22.20 12.44
C PRO A 197 -4.83 -21.50 13.23
N TRP A 198 -4.58 -20.24 12.88
CA TRP A 198 -3.60 -19.41 13.59
C TRP A 198 -3.94 -19.36 15.07
N SER A 199 -2.94 -19.43 15.92
CA SER A 199 -3.08 -19.08 17.32
C SER A 199 -3.49 -17.59 17.44
N ASN A 200 -3.37 -16.98 18.60
CA ASN A 200 -3.72 -15.58 18.75
C ASN A 200 -2.88 -14.68 17.82
N ARG A 201 -3.54 -13.98 16.86
CA ARG A 201 -2.88 -13.15 15.85
C ARG A 201 -2.07 -12.00 16.45
N GLU A 202 -2.60 -11.37 17.50
CA GLU A 202 -1.90 -10.28 18.19
C GLU A 202 -0.63 -10.79 18.90
N MET A 203 -0.71 -11.96 19.51
CA MET A 203 0.47 -12.59 20.11
C MET A 203 1.53 -12.97 19.08
N LEU A 204 1.14 -13.40 17.88
CA LEU A 204 2.09 -13.70 16.80
C LEU A 204 2.80 -12.43 16.30
N ILE A 205 2.07 -11.33 16.12
CA ILE A 205 2.64 -10.04 15.72
C ILE A 205 3.61 -9.55 16.78
N LYS A 206 3.18 -9.50 18.04
CA LYS A 206 4.02 -9.05 19.16
C LYS A 206 5.23 -9.96 19.35
N GLY A 207 5.04 -11.28 19.29
CA GLY A 207 6.13 -12.25 19.41
C GLY A 207 7.18 -12.09 18.31
N MET A 208 6.77 -11.86 17.06
CA MET A 208 7.70 -11.59 15.97
C MET A 208 8.46 -10.28 16.19
N GLN A 209 7.79 -9.23 16.61
CA GLN A 209 8.45 -7.96 16.94
C GLN A 209 9.49 -8.14 18.06
N ASP A 210 9.15 -8.87 19.13
CA ASP A 210 10.07 -9.12 20.23
C ASP A 210 11.29 -9.93 19.79
N ILE A 211 11.10 -10.92 18.91
CA ILE A 211 12.19 -11.70 18.31
C ILE A 211 13.10 -10.80 17.48
N MET A 212 12.52 -9.97 16.60
CA MET A 212 13.28 -9.07 15.73
C MET A 212 14.06 -8.04 16.54
N ILE A 213 13.41 -7.38 17.51
CA ILE A 213 14.04 -6.35 18.35
C ILE A 213 15.19 -6.96 19.14
N ARG A 214 14.99 -8.12 19.79
CA ARG A 214 16.08 -8.83 20.49
C ARG A 214 17.21 -9.24 19.53
N GLY A 215 16.90 -9.60 18.31
CA GLY A 215 17.88 -10.01 17.29
C GLY A 215 18.72 -8.85 16.77
N ILE A 216 18.16 -7.64 16.65
CA ILE A 216 18.89 -6.47 16.14
C ILE A 216 19.63 -5.68 17.23
N LEU A 217 19.27 -5.82 18.52
CA LEU A 217 19.93 -5.14 19.63
C LEU A 217 21.11 -5.98 20.18
N LYS A 218 22.19 -5.26 20.62
CA LYS A 218 23.30 -5.86 21.36
C LYS A 218 23.00 -5.97 22.82
#